data_b29af957e48dcefa88a921b45bace580
#
_entry.id   b29af957e48dcefa88a921b45bace580
#
_cell.length_a   1.000
_cell.length_b   1.000
_cell.length_c   1.000
_cell.angle_alpha   90.00
_cell.angle_beta   90.00
_cell.angle_gamma   90.00
#
_symmetry.space_group_name_H-M   'P 1'
#
loop_
_entity.id
_entity.type
_entity.pdbx_description
1 polymer ?
#
loop_
_entity_poly.entity_id
_entity_poly.type
_entity_poly.pdbx_seq_one_letter_code
_entity_poly.pdbx_strand_id
1 'polypeptide(L)'
;MSSKRILMITGDFTEDYETMVPFQALMAVGHQVDAVCPGKASGDTVATAIHDFEGDQTYSEKPGHRFALNADFASTNPADYDAL
;
A
#
# COMPACT_ATOMS: atom_id res chain seq x y z
N MET A 1 1.47 7.46 -22.60
CA MET A 1 1.85 6.26 -21.81
C MET A 1 0.60 5.43 -21.55
N SER A 2 0.69 4.12 -21.76
CA SER A 2 -0.44 3.24 -21.47
C SER A 2 -0.63 3.09 -19.97
N SER A 3 -1.88 3.15 -19.53
CA SER A 3 -2.21 2.84 -18.13
C SER A 3 -1.96 1.36 -17.86
N LYS A 4 -1.35 1.07 -16.73
CA LYS A 4 -1.11 -0.28 -16.25
C LYS A 4 -1.92 -0.52 -14.99
N ARG A 5 -2.23 -1.79 -14.74
CA ARG A 5 -2.88 -2.21 -13.50
C ARG A 5 -1.84 -2.80 -12.56
N ILE A 6 -1.72 -2.17 -11.39
CA ILE A 6 -0.72 -2.54 -10.38
C ILE A 6 -1.45 -3.10 -9.17
N LEU A 7 -1.00 -4.24 -8.69
CA LEU A 7 -1.50 -4.81 -7.45
C LEU A 7 -0.54 -4.46 -6.31
N MET A 8 -1.06 -3.81 -5.27
CA MET A 8 -0.30 -3.48 -4.07
C MET A 8 -0.84 -4.31 -2.90
N ILE A 9 0.01 -5.16 -2.34
CA ILE A 9 -0.35 -5.96 -1.17
C ILE A 9 0.23 -5.29 0.06
N THR A 10 -0.63 -5.03 1.05
CA THR A 10 -0.26 -4.33 2.28
C THR A 10 -0.65 -5.15 3.51
N GLY A 11 -0.29 -4.65 4.67
CA GLY A 11 -0.68 -5.20 5.96
C GLY A 11 -0.57 -4.14 7.03
N ASP A 12 -1.12 -4.43 8.22
CA ASP A 12 -0.96 -3.53 9.36
C ASP A 12 0.51 -3.38 9.71
N PHE A 13 0.88 -2.16 10.08
CA PHE A 13 2.25 -1.73 10.42
C PHE A 13 3.22 -1.72 9.23
N THR A 14 2.69 -1.75 8.00
CA THR A 14 3.52 -1.48 6.81
C THR A 14 4.12 -0.07 6.91
N GLU A 15 5.33 0.09 6.36
CA GLU A 15 6.01 1.39 6.39
C GLU A 15 5.20 2.44 5.63
N ASP A 16 4.97 3.60 6.23
CA ASP A 16 4.09 4.64 5.68
C ASP A 16 4.57 5.11 4.31
N TYR A 17 5.85 5.47 4.18
CA TYR A 17 6.40 5.93 2.90
C TYR A 17 6.35 4.86 1.82
N GLU A 18 6.63 3.62 2.17
CA GLU A 18 6.67 2.51 1.21
C GLU A 18 5.27 2.13 0.72
N THR A 19 4.23 2.63 1.38
CA THR A 19 2.85 2.44 0.98
C THR A 19 2.31 3.68 0.27
N MET A 20 2.40 4.84 0.91
CA MET A 20 1.76 6.07 0.43
C MET A 20 2.45 6.62 -0.82
N VAL A 21 3.79 6.61 -0.84
CA VAL A 21 4.52 7.21 -1.96
C VAL A 21 4.33 6.43 -3.26
N PRO A 22 4.54 5.10 -3.29
CA PRO A 22 4.28 4.34 -4.53
C PRO A 22 2.83 4.43 -4.97
N PHE A 23 1.87 4.34 -4.03
CA PHE A 23 0.46 4.41 -4.34
C PHE A 23 0.13 5.72 -5.05
N GLN A 24 0.53 6.84 -4.48
CA GLN A 24 0.23 8.16 -5.02
C GLN A 24 1.02 8.44 -6.30
N ALA A 25 2.29 8.08 -6.34
CA ALA A 25 3.15 8.33 -7.50
C ALA A 25 2.68 7.57 -8.74
N LEU A 26 2.32 6.31 -8.57
CA LEU A 26 1.84 5.47 -9.69
C LEU A 26 0.50 6.00 -10.22
N MET A 27 -0.39 6.43 -9.33
CA MET A 27 -1.65 7.04 -9.74
C MET A 27 -1.42 8.38 -10.43
N ALA A 28 -0.47 9.18 -9.95
CA ALA A 28 -0.16 10.49 -10.52
C ALA A 28 0.32 10.41 -11.97
N VAL A 29 1.02 9.33 -12.32
CA VAL A 29 1.47 9.12 -13.71
C VAL A 29 0.47 8.31 -14.55
N GLY A 30 -0.71 8.03 -14.03
CA GLY A 30 -1.82 7.48 -14.79
C GLY A 30 -2.03 5.97 -14.70
N HIS A 31 -1.39 5.29 -13.77
CA HIS A 31 -1.65 3.88 -13.55
C HIS A 31 -2.79 3.67 -12.57
N GLN A 32 -3.44 2.50 -12.65
CA GLN A 32 -4.43 2.08 -11.69
C GLN A 32 -3.74 1.22 -10.63
N VAL A 33 -3.90 1.57 -9.37
CA VAL A 33 -3.33 0.81 -8.25
C VAL A 33 -4.47 0.27 -7.40
N ASP A 34 -4.53 -1.06 -7.30
CA ASP A 34 -5.48 -1.73 -6.40
C ASP A 34 -4.71 -2.17 -5.16
N ALA A 35 -5.06 -1.60 -4.03
CA ALA A 35 -4.43 -1.89 -2.74
C ALA A 35 -5.30 -2.86 -1.95
N VAL A 36 -4.70 -3.97 -1.54
CA VAL A 36 -5.38 -5.05 -0.83
C VAL A 36 -4.61 -5.47 0.40
N CYS A 37 -5.29 -6.14 1.31
CA CYS A 37 -4.67 -6.76 2.48
C CYS A 37 -5.37 -8.09 2.77
N PRO A 38 -4.61 -9.17 3.01
CA PRO A 38 -5.21 -10.45 3.39
C PRO A 38 -6.18 -10.29 4.57
N GLY A 39 -7.37 -10.86 4.43
CA GLY A 39 -8.41 -10.79 5.45
C GLY A 39 -9.20 -9.51 5.50
N LYS A 40 -8.95 -8.56 4.59
CA LYS A 40 -9.65 -7.27 4.54
C LYS A 40 -10.28 -7.04 3.19
N ALA A 41 -11.30 -6.17 3.17
CA ALA A 41 -12.07 -5.83 1.98
C ALA A 41 -11.91 -4.36 1.62
N SER A 42 -12.38 -3.99 0.43
CA SER A 42 -12.43 -2.59 -0.01
C SER A 42 -13.16 -1.73 1.02
N GLY A 43 -12.59 -0.59 1.35
CA GLY A 43 -13.12 0.30 2.38
C GLY A 43 -12.56 0.05 3.78
N ASP A 44 -11.98 -1.12 4.04
CA ASP A 44 -11.22 -1.34 5.27
C ASP A 44 -9.91 -0.56 5.21
N THR A 45 -9.28 -0.40 6.38
CA THR A 45 -8.00 0.32 6.46
C THR A 45 -6.90 -0.58 7.01
N VAL A 46 -5.67 -0.26 6.63
CA VAL A 46 -4.48 -0.77 7.30
C VAL A 46 -3.81 0.38 8.04
N ALA A 47 -3.30 0.10 9.22
CA ALA A 47 -2.55 1.09 9.99
C ALA A 47 -1.10 1.08 9.49
N THR A 48 -0.64 2.18 8.91
CA THR A 48 0.77 2.30 8.55
C THR A 48 1.58 2.72 9.76
N ALA A 49 2.89 2.52 9.70
CA ALA A 49 3.81 2.92 10.76
C ALA A 49 4.93 3.77 10.17
N ILE A 50 5.36 4.75 10.95
CA ILE A 50 6.47 5.62 10.58
C ILE A 50 7.70 5.17 11.36
N HIS A 51 8.74 4.74 10.64
CA HIS A 51 9.98 4.29 11.24
C HIS A 51 11.03 5.38 11.08
N ASP A 52 11.25 6.12 12.17
CA ASP A 52 12.23 7.19 12.19
C ASP A 52 13.57 6.69 12.71
N PHE A 53 14.62 7.09 12.05
CA PHE A 53 15.98 6.79 12.47
C PHE A 53 16.34 7.70 13.64
N GLU A 54 16.69 7.10 14.78
CA GLU A 54 16.99 7.84 16.04
C GLU A 54 18.47 7.89 16.37
N GLY A 55 19.31 7.19 15.60
CA GLY A 55 20.75 7.10 15.81
C GLY A 55 21.29 5.86 15.12
N ASP A 56 22.53 5.51 15.38
CA ASP A 56 23.14 4.35 14.75
C ASP A 56 22.36 3.08 15.07
N GLN A 57 21.68 2.54 14.05
CA GLN A 57 20.88 1.30 14.14
C GLN A 57 19.75 1.37 15.17
N THR A 58 19.30 2.58 15.52
CA THR A 58 18.20 2.79 16.45
C THR A 58 17.04 3.46 15.73
N TYR A 59 15.87 2.86 15.80
CA TYR A 59 14.66 3.34 15.14
C TYR A 59 13.54 3.46 16.14
N SER A 60 12.68 4.47 15.92
CA SER A 60 11.38 4.53 16.58
C SER A 60 10.30 4.09 15.60
N GLU A 61 9.22 3.55 16.14
CA GLU A 61 8.01 3.25 15.37
C GLU A 61 6.89 4.14 15.91
N LYS A 62 6.33 4.95 15.04
CA LYS A 62 5.24 5.87 15.36
C LYS A 62 4.03 5.55 14.53
N PRO A 63 2.80 5.84 15.01
CA PRO A 63 1.60 5.70 14.20
C PRO A 63 1.71 6.54 12.93
N GLY A 64 1.41 5.93 11.80
CA GLY A 64 1.31 6.60 10.52
C GLY A 64 -0.13 7.00 10.21
N HIS A 65 -0.61 6.53 9.06
CA HIS A 65 -1.96 6.83 8.57
C HIS A 65 -2.83 5.58 8.61
N ARG A 66 -4.14 5.81 8.51
CA ARG A 66 -5.09 4.75 8.16
C ARG A 66 -5.23 4.74 6.64
N PHE A 67 -4.55 3.82 6.02
CA PHE A 67 -4.55 3.71 4.57
C PHE A 67 -5.77 2.91 4.13
N ALA A 68 -6.66 3.55 3.35
CA ALA A 68 -7.89 2.92 2.88
C ALA A 68 -7.61 1.99 1.70
N LEU A 69 -8.06 0.75 1.83
CA LEU A 69 -7.97 -0.23 0.76
C LEU A 69 -9.06 0.06 -0.28
N ASN A 70 -8.75 -0.13 -1.55
CA ASN A 70 -9.69 0.11 -2.64
C ASN A 70 -10.10 -1.16 -3.40
N ALA A 71 -9.67 -2.31 -2.92
CA ALA A 71 -10.04 -3.60 -3.51
C ALA A 71 -10.09 -4.68 -2.44
N ASP A 72 -10.75 -5.80 -2.78
CA ASP A 72 -10.89 -6.96 -1.89
C ASP A 72 -9.79 -7.96 -2.17
N PHE A 73 -9.07 -8.36 -1.14
CA PHE A 73 -8.05 -9.40 -1.31
C PHE A 73 -8.67 -10.73 -1.77
N ALA A 74 -9.81 -11.10 -1.18
CA ALA A 74 -10.44 -12.40 -1.45
C ALA A 74 -10.86 -12.57 -2.90
N SER A 75 -11.20 -11.48 -3.60
CA SER A 75 -11.61 -11.53 -5.01
C SER A 75 -10.50 -11.14 -5.99
N THR A 76 -9.28 -10.91 -5.49
CA THR A 76 -8.15 -10.52 -6.32
C THR A 76 -7.61 -11.70 -7.11
N ASN A 77 -7.42 -11.49 -8.41
CA ASN A 77 -6.75 -12.45 -9.30
C ASN A 77 -5.46 -11.79 -9.81
N PRO A 78 -4.29 -12.30 -9.42
CA PRO A 78 -3.01 -11.70 -9.86
C PRO A 78 -2.85 -11.65 -11.39
N ALA A 79 -3.50 -12.55 -12.12
CA ALA A 79 -3.43 -12.55 -13.59
C ALA A 79 -4.06 -11.31 -14.24
N ASP A 80 -4.88 -10.56 -13.48
CA ASP A 80 -5.53 -9.34 -13.98
C ASP A 80 -4.62 -8.11 -13.91
N TYR A 81 -3.41 -8.26 -13.40
CA TYR A 81 -2.50 -7.13 -13.15
C TYR A 81 -1.24 -7.25 -14.00
N ASP A 82 -0.68 -6.08 -14.31
CA ASP A 82 0.58 -5.98 -15.08
C ASP A 82 1.81 -6.08 -14.17
N ALA A 83 1.66 -5.69 -12.89
CA ALA A 83 2.77 -5.70 -11.93
C ALA A 83 2.26 -5.86 -10.50
N LEU A 84 3.18 -6.26 -9.64
CA LEU A 84 2.99 -6.43 -8.21
C LEU A 84 3.98 -5.53 -7.48
#